data_279f6ad4bbe4134f2e3b3f4dad3e3c2d
#
_entry.id   279f6ad4bbe4134f2e3b3f4dad3e3c2d
#
_cell.length_a   1.000
_cell.length_b   1.000
_cell.length_c   1.000
_cell.angle_alpha   90.00
_cell.angle_beta   90.00
_cell.angle_gamma   90.00
#
_symmetry.space_group_name_H-M   'P 1'
#
loop_
_entity.id
_entity.type
_entity.pdbx_description
1 polymer ?
#
loop_
_entity_poly.entity_id
_entity_poly.type
_entity_poly.pdbx_seq_one_letter_code
_entity_poly.pdbx_strand_id
1 'polypeptide(L)'
;AEALRVFPRESYVITTKAFWPMGDGPNDRGLSRKHVFEQLHASLKRMDLDYVDIFYCHRYDPETPVDETLRTIDDLVRQGKVLYVGVSQWTAAQIEEAVRIADRYLLDRIVVNQPVYNLLNRYIEPEIIPVCEKHGIGQIVFPPLAQGGAHWEVQRRAHPRRNKGCQSRD
;
A
#
# COMPACT_ATOMS: atom_id res chain seq x y z
N ALA A 1 15.80 -5.53 -8.78
CA ALA A 1 17.02 -4.77 -9.07
C ALA A 1 17.50 -4.95 -10.52
N GLU A 2 17.85 -6.17 -10.96
CA GLU A 2 18.43 -6.41 -12.30
C GLU A 2 17.60 -5.85 -13.46
N ALA A 3 16.30 -6.10 -13.49
CA ALA A 3 15.41 -5.66 -14.56
C ALA A 3 15.32 -4.13 -14.72
N LEU A 4 15.62 -3.38 -13.68
CA LEU A 4 15.52 -1.91 -13.69
C LEU A 4 16.87 -1.21 -13.97
N ARG A 5 17.98 -1.95 -13.95
CA ARG A 5 19.31 -1.36 -14.17
C ARG A 5 19.51 -0.73 -15.55
N VAL A 6 18.70 -1.12 -16.52
CA VAL A 6 18.76 -0.57 -17.90
C VAL A 6 18.02 0.76 -18.04
N PHE A 7 17.28 1.18 -17.02
CA PHE A 7 16.53 2.43 -17.01
C PHE A 7 17.17 3.44 -16.06
N PRO A 8 17.18 4.75 -16.38
CA PRO A 8 17.61 5.79 -15.44
C PRO A 8 16.77 5.74 -14.18
N ARG A 9 17.40 5.93 -13.00
CA ARG A 9 16.70 5.82 -11.70
C ARG A 9 15.50 6.77 -11.58
N GLU A 10 15.60 7.93 -12.15
CA GLU A 10 14.57 8.98 -12.17
C GLU A 10 13.37 8.65 -13.07
N SER A 11 13.46 7.62 -13.89
CA SER A 11 12.38 7.26 -14.85
C SER A 11 11.30 6.35 -14.26
N TYR A 12 11.45 5.88 -13.01
CA TYR A 12 10.50 4.98 -12.38
C TYR A 12 10.34 5.25 -10.88
N VAL A 13 9.19 4.85 -10.35
CA VAL A 13 8.84 4.97 -8.92
C VAL A 13 8.96 3.60 -8.27
N ILE A 14 9.81 3.48 -7.25
CA ILE A 14 9.96 2.27 -6.44
C ILE A 14 9.27 2.43 -5.10
N THR A 15 8.51 1.43 -4.71
CA THR A 15 7.84 1.40 -3.42
C THR A 15 8.19 0.15 -2.62
N THR A 16 8.24 0.29 -1.30
CA THR A 16 8.33 -0.87 -0.38
C THR A 16 7.38 -0.68 0.80
N LYS A 17 7.19 -1.73 1.57
CA LYS A 17 6.22 -1.78 2.67
C LYS A 17 6.81 -2.51 3.88
N ALA A 18 6.36 -2.14 5.09
CA ALA A 18 6.57 -2.93 6.29
C ALA A 18 5.25 -3.13 7.05
N PHE A 19 5.13 -4.22 7.77
CA PHE A 19 4.13 -4.59 8.75
C PHE A 19 4.15 -6.10 9.04
N TRP A 20 4.06 -6.93 7.97
CA TRP A 20 3.93 -8.38 8.12
C TRP A 20 5.20 -9.01 8.68
N PRO A 21 5.08 -10.15 9.40
CA PRO A 21 6.23 -10.84 9.94
C PRO A 21 7.24 -11.22 8.86
N MET A 22 8.51 -10.93 9.14
CA MET A 22 9.66 -11.29 8.30
C MET A 22 10.49 -12.41 8.95
N GLY A 23 10.14 -12.83 10.15
CA GLY A 23 10.72 -13.89 10.95
C GLY A 23 9.85 -14.19 12.17
N ASP A 24 10.35 -15.05 13.06
CA ASP A 24 9.63 -15.51 14.26
C ASP A 24 9.96 -14.68 15.52
N GLY A 25 10.85 -13.71 15.40
CA GLY A 25 11.26 -12.87 16.52
C GLY A 25 10.20 -11.82 16.90
N PRO A 26 10.22 -11.35 18.16
CA PRO A 26 9.24 -10.38 18.65
C PRO A 26 9.30 -9.01 17.94
N ASN A 27 10.46 -8.69 17.34
CA ASN A 27 10.68 -7.44 16.60
C ASN A 27 10.55 -7.59 15.08
N ASP A 28 10.12 -8.75 14.59
CA ASP A 28 10.11 -9.04 13.16
C ASP A 28 8.80 -8.69 12.47
N ARG A 29 7.94 -7.89 13.12
CA ARG A 29 6.62 -7.47 12.63
C ARG A 29 6.24 -6.07 13.13
N GLY A 30 5.15 -5.54 12.55
CA GLY A 30 4.53 -4.28 12.98
C GLY A 30 5.18 -3.04 12.38
N LEU A 31 4.95 -1.89 13.03
CA LEU A 31 5.43 -0.58 12.58
C LEU A 31 6.30 0.11 13.64
N SER A 32 6.84 -0.65 14.61
CA SER A 32 7.78 -0.09 15.58
C SER A 32 8.99 0.52 14.89
N ARG A 33 9.61 1.50 15.52
CA ARG A 33 10.80 2.17 15.02
C ARG A 33 11.88 1.17 14.58
N LYS A 34 12.16 0.18 15.42
CA LYS A 34 13.17 -0.84 15.12
C LYS A 34 12.85 -1.61 13.85
N HIS A 35 11.62 -2.15 13.75
CA HIS A 35 11.22 -2.96 12.60
C HIS A 35 11.19 -2.17 11.30
N VAL A 36 10.65 -0.95 11.30
CA VAL A 36 10.58 -0.09 10.11
C VAL A 36 11.98 0.23 9.58
N PHE A 37 12.94 0.60 10.45
CA PHE A 37 14.32 0.85 10.05
C PHE A 37 14.98 -0.38 9.43
N GLU A 38 14.88 -1.52 10.09
CA GLU A 38 15.48 -2.77 9.62
C GLU A 38 14.89 -3.23 8.29
N GLN A 39 13.56 -3.14 8.14
CA GLN A 39 12.88 -3.58 6.92
C GLN A 39 13.16 -2.65 5.72
N LEU A 40 13.24 -1.35 5.94
CA LEU A 40 13.66 -0.44 4.87
C LEU A 40 15.11 -0.73 4.45
N HIS A 41 16.05 -0.82 5.37
CA HIS A 41 17.45 -1.10 5.05
C HIS A 41 17.62 -2.46 4.34
N ALA A 42 16.92 -3.49 4.81
CA ALA A 42 16.92 -4.79 4.15
C ALA A 42 16.33 -4.72 2.73
N SER A 43 15.27 -3.91 2.53
CA SER A 43 14.68 -3.68 1.21
C SER A 43 15.63 -2.96 0.27
N LEU A 44 16.27 -1.88 0.72
CA LEU A 44 17.26 -1.12 -0.06
C LEU A 44 18.43 -2.02 -0.46
N LYS A 45 18.96 -2.83 0.48
CA LYS A 45 20.04 -3.77 0.20
C LYS A 45 19.64 -4.82 -0.85
N ARG A 46 18.43 -5.42 -0.75
CA ARG A 46 17.95 -6.40 -1.73
C ARG A 46 17.75 -5.79 -3.12
N MET A 47 17.34 -4.54 -3.18
CA MET A 47 17.09 -3.83 -4.44
C MET A 47 18.32 -3.16 -5.01
N ASP A 48 19.43 -3.09 -4.26
CA ASP A 48 20.64 -2.36 -4.63
C ASP A 48 20.34 -0.90 -4.94
N LEU A 49 19.64 -0.22 -4.00
CA LEU A 49 19.19 1.16 -4.11
C LEU A 49 19.57 1.95 -2.86
N ASP A 50 19.80 3.25 -3.04
CA ASP A 50 20.05 4.19 -1.93
C ASP A 50 18.76 4.68 -1.29
N TYR A 51 17.67 4.75 -2.05
CA TYR A 51 16.37 5.22 -1.57
C TYR A 51 15.20 4.56 -2.30
N VAL A 52 14.03 4.62 -1.68
CA VAL A 52 12.72 4.32 -2.30
C VAL A 52 11.91 5.61 -2.43
N ASP A 53 11.07 5.66 -3.46
CA ASP A 53 10.22 6.84 -3.66
C ASP A 53 9.09 6.86 -2.65
N ILE A 54 8.44 5.72 -2.39
CA ILE A 54 7.34 5.64 -1.42
C ILE A 54 7.58 4.48 -0.45
N PHE A 55 7.50 4.79 0.84
CA PHE A 55 7.42 3.78 1.89
C PHE A 55 5.98 3.68 2.41
N TYR A 56 5.40 2.48 2.42
CA TYR A 56 4.05 2.24 2.91
C TYR A 56 4.01 1.57 4.28
N CYS A 57 3.22 2.11 5.19
CA CYS A 57 2.66 1.34 6.29
C CYS A 57 1.63 0.36 5.72
N HIS A 58 1.99 -0.93 5.61
CA HIS A 58 1.19 -1.93 4.89
C HIS A 58 -0.17 -2.20 5.56
N ARG A 59 -0.26 -1.99 6.87
CA ARG A 59 -1.48 -2.00 7.70
C ARG A 59 -1.33 -0.98 8.81
N TYR A 60 -2.44 -0.65 9.45
CA TYR A 60 -2.40 0.04 10.73
C TYR A 60 -1.89 -0.91 11.81
N ASP A 61 -1.00 -0.42 12.66
CA ASP A 61 -0.45 -1.21 13.76
C ASP A 61 -1.04 -0.73 15.10
N PRO A 62 -1.96 -1.51 15.70
CA PRO A 62 -2.54 -1.13 16.99
C PRO A 62 -1.59 -1.31 18.19
N GLU A 63 -0.48 -2.03 18.00
CA GLU A 63 0.53 -2.28 19.04
C GLU A 63 1.60 -1.17 19.09
N THR A 64 1.68 -0.33 18.05
CA THR A 64 2.65 0.78 17.97
C THR A 64 1.93 2.13 17.92
N PRO A 65 2.26 3.10 18.80
CA PRO A 65 1.70 4.44 18.70
C PRO A 65 1.94 5.07 17.32
N VAL A 66 0.92 5.69 16.75
CA VAL A 66 0.98 6.27 15.39
C VAL A 66 2.07 7.34 15.27
N ASP A 67 2.28 8.13 16.33
CA ASP A 67 3.34 9.16 16.36
C ASP A 67 4.75 8.55 16.34
N GLU A 68 4.98 7.38 16.95
CA GLU A 68 6.24 6.67 16.83
C GLU A 68 6.49 6.24 15.38
N THR A 69 5.50 5.66 14.75
CA THR A 69 5.58 5.23 13.34
C THR A 69 5.87 6.41 12.43
N LEU A 70 5.10 7.50 12.54
CA LEU A 70 5.26 8.68 11.68
C LEU A 70 6.61 9.37 11.88
N ARG A 71 7.07 9.54 13.13
CA ARG A 71 8.41 10.09 13.44
C ARG A 71 9.52 9.23 12.85
N THR A 72 9.33 7.90 12.91
CA THR A 72 10.28 6.96 12.34
C THR A 72 10.44 7.15 10.84
N ILE A 73 9.32 7.30 10.13
CA ILE A 73 9.37 7.49 8.68
C ILE A 73 9.89 8.90 8.33
N ASP A 74 9.52 9.93 9.09
CA ASP A 74 10.08 11.29 8.96
C ASP A 74 11.61 11.30 9.09
N ASP A 75 12.16 10.56 10.07
CA ASP A 75 13.62 10.41 10.18
C ASP A 75 14.23 9.74 8.95
N LEU A 76 13.55 8.78 8.33
CA LEU A 76 14.02 8.11 7.11
C LEU A 76 13.90 9.02 5.88
N VAL A 77 12.89 9.90 5.83
CA VAL A 77 12.77 10.94 4.81
C VAL A 77 13.91 11.95 4.97
N ARG A 78 14.17 12.45 6.19
CA ARG A 78 15.30 13.36 6.46
C ARG A 78 16.66 12.76 6.15
N GLN A 79 16.81 11.45 6.23
CA GLN A 79 18.01 10.73 5.80
C GLN A 79 18.10 10.53 4.27
N GLY A 80 17.10 10.94 3.51
CA GLY A 80 17.03 10.77 2.07
C GLY A 80 16.84 9.31 1.61
N LYS A 81 16.35 8.42 2.49
CA LYS A 81 16.09 7.00 2.19
C LYS A 81 14.68 6.73 1.71
N VAL A 82 13.78 7.66 1.98
CA VAL A 82 12.37 7.65 1.59
C VAL A 82 12.05 9.05 1.07
N LEU A 83 11.30 9.19 -0.02
CA LEU A 83 10.86 10.49 -0.50
C LEU A 83 9.44 10.82 -0.02
N TYR A 84 8.55 9.83 0.02
CA TYR A 84 7.14 10.03 0.36
C TYR A 84 6.60 8.93 1.26
N VAL A 85 5.62 9.31 2.09
CA VAL A 85 4.93 8.42 3.04
C VAL A 85 3.60 7.96 2.46
N GLY A 86 3.35 6.66 2.50
CA GLY A 86 2.09 6.05 2.12
C GLY A 86 1.49 5.17 3.21
N VAL A 87 0.19 4.95 3.14
CA VAL A 87 -0.52 3.97 3.97
C VAL A 87 -1.29 2.99 3.09
N SER A 88 -1.66 1.84 3.65
CA SER A 88 -2.44 0.84 2.93
C SER A 88 -3.48 0.22 3.86
N GLN A 89 -4.74 0.18 3.40
CA GLN A 89 -5.86 -0.41 4.13
C GLN A 89 -6.14 0.23 5.51
N TRP A 90 -5.85 1.51 5.64
CA TRP A 90 -6.22 2.29 6.82
C TRP A 90 -7.66 2.80 6.69
N THR A 91 -8.35 2.91 7.82
CA THR A 91 -9.68 3.53 7.89
C THR A 91 -9.59 5.05 7.77
N ALA A 92 -10.71 5.70 7.46
CA ALA A 92 -10.80 7.16 7.42
C ALA A 92 -10.35 7.81 8.74
N ALA A 93 -10.77 7.26 9.88
CA ALA A 93 -10.38 7.76 11.21
C ALA A 93 -8.86 7.64 11.47
N GLN A 94 -8.23 6.54 11.05
CA GLN A 94 -6.78 6.34 11.18
C GLN A 94 -5.98 7.31 10.30
N ILE A 95 -6.47 7.58 9.08
CA ILE A 95 -5.86 8.58 8.19
C ILE A 95 -5.97 9.99 8.79
N GLU A 96 -7.16 10.38 9.28
CA GLU A 96 -7.37 11.66 9.96
C GLU A 96 -6.47 11.81 11.20
N GLU A 97 -6.34 10.78 12.00
CA GLU A 97 -5.45 10.77 13.15
C GLU A 97 -3.99 10.99 12.75
N ALA A 98 -3.53 10.27 11.74
CA ALA A 98 -2.15 10.38 11.26
C ALA A 98 -1.86 11.79 10.70
N VAL A 99 -2.77 12.36 9.91
CA VAL A 99 -2.63 13.75 9.41
C VAL A 99 -2.57 14.74 10.57
N ARG A 100 -3.47 14.61 11.56
CA ARG A 100 -3.48 15.49 12.75
C ARG A 100 -2.17 15.40 13.54
N ILE A 101 -1.59 14.20 13.68
CA ILE A 101 -0.31 13.97 14.33
C ILE A 101 0.83 14.61 13.51
N ALA A 102 0.87 14.37 12.21
CA ALA A 102 1.88 14.93 11.31
C ALA A 102 1.88 16.48 11.39
N ASP A 103 0.70 17.10 11.33
CA ASP A 103 0.55 18.56 11.45
C ASP A 103 1.00 19.09 12.81
N ARG A 104 0.61 18.41 13.89
CA ARG A 104 0.97 18.82 15.25
C ARG A 104 2.48 18.82 15.48
N TYR A 105 3.18 17.88 14.90
CA TYR A 105 4.61 17.68 15.13
C TYR A 105 5.48 18.10 13.94
N LEU A 106 4.89 18.70 12.91
CA LEU A 106 5.56 19.15 11.68
C LEU A 106 6.36 18.03 11.01
N LEU A 107 5.74 16.84 10.96
CA LEU A 107 6.28 15.66 10.28
C LEU A 107 5.83 15.63 8.81
N ASP A 108 6.52 14.86 7.99
CA ASP A 108 6.09 14.61 6.62
C ASP A 108 4.71 13.93 6.60
N ARG A 109 3.79 14.50 5.79
CA ARG A 109 2.42 13.98 5.67
C ARG A 109 2.35 12.75 4.79
N ILE A 110 1.34 11.92 5.05
CA ILE A 110 0.92 10.87 4.12
C ILE A 110 0.48 11.54 2.81
N VAL A 111 1.03 11.10 1.68
CA VAL A 111 0.68 11.62 0.35
C VAL A 111 -0.12 10.62 -0.48
N VAL A 112 -0.16 9.36 -0.07
CA VAL A 112 -0.80 8.30 -0.85
C VAL A 112 -1.38 7.21 0.03
N ASN A 113 -2.57 6.72 -0.35
CA ASN A 113 -3.21 5.55 0.24
C ASN A 113 -3.30 4.42 -0.80
N GLN A 114 -3.01 3.18 -0.38
CA GLN A 114 -3.18 2.00 -1.23
C GLN A 114 -4.28 1.09 -0.69
N PRO A 115 -5.55 1.33 -1.03
CA PRO A 115 -6.68 0.51 -0.61
C PRO A 115 -6.96 -0.62 -1.59
N VAL A 116 -7.75 -1.61 -1.14
CA VAL A 116 -8.48 -2.48 -2.08
C VAL A 116 -9.61 -1.67 -2.69
N TYR A 117 -9.55 -1.50 -4.01
CA TYR A 117 -10.60 -0.80 -4.75
C TYR A 117 -10.68 -1.29 -6.20
N ASN A 118 -11.87 -1.69 -6.62
CA ASN A 118 -12.17 -2.16 -7.96
C ASN A 118 -13.70 -2.18 -8.16
N LEU A 119 -14.17 -2.56 -9.35
CA LEU A 119 -15.60 -2.60 -9.66
C LEU A 119 -16.44 -3.47 -8.71
N LEU A 120 -15.82 -4.50 -8.10
CA LEU A 120 -16.49 -5.45 -7.20
C LEU A 120 -16.38 -5.07 -5.73
N ASN A 121 -15.42 -4.20 -5.37
CA ASN A 121 -15.18 -3.77 -4.01
C ASN A 121 -15.00 -2.24 -3.97
N ARG A 122 -16.03 -1.54 -3.50
CA ARG A 122 -16.14 -0.07 -3.52
C ARG A 122 -16.25 0.52 -2.10
N TYR A 123 -15.85 -0.21 -1.08
CA TYR A 123 -16.04 0.16 0.33
C TYR A 123 -15.38 1.48 0.75
N ILE A 124 -14.40 1.96 0.00
CA ILE A 124 -13.66 3.19 0.34
C ILE A 124 -14.41 4.47 -0.04
N GLU A 125 -15.45 4.38 -0.89
CA GLU A 125 -16.12 5.56 -1.45
C GLU A 125 -16.83 6.43 -0.41
N PRO A 126 -17.55 5.87 0.59
CA PRO A 126 -18.33 6.72 1.50
C PRO A 126 -17.47 7.51 2.49
N GLU A 127 -16.30 7.03 2.89
CA GLU A 127 -15.52 7.66 3.96
C GLU A 127 -14.05 7.91 3.58
N ILE A 128 -13.36 6.91 3.05
CA ILE A 128 -11.90 6.99 2.84
C ILE A 128 -11.57 7.96 1.69
N ILE A 129 -12.29 7.89 0.57
CA ILE A 129 -12.07 8.82 -0.55
C ILE A 129 -12.29 10.27 -0.10
N PRO A 130 -13.43 10.65 0.54
CA PRO A 130 -13.63 12.02 1.00
C PRO A 130 -12.54 12.53 1.95
N VAL A 131 -12.06 11.69 2.88
CA VAL A 131 -10.96 12.05 3.78
C VAL A 131 -9.66 12.27 3.02
N CYS A 132 -9.35 11.37 2.09
CA CYS A 132 -8.14 11.52 1.27
C CYS A 132 -8.19 12.77 0.39
N GLU A 133 -9.32 13.07 -0.24
CA GLU A 133 -9.53 14.30 -1.03
C GLU A 133 -9.34 15.55 -0.17
N LYS A 134 -9.96 15.58 1.03
CA LYS A 134 -9.81 16.69 1.99
C LYS A 134 -8.36 17.00 2.32
N HIS A 135 -7.51 15.99 2.39
CA HIS A 135 -6.10 16.12 2.80
C HIS A 135 -5.10 16.06 1.63
N GLY A 136 -5.58 15.98 0.38
CA GLY A 136 -4.72 15.90 -0.81
C GLY A 136 -3.96 14.58 -0.94
N ILE A 137 -4.52 13.48 -0.40
CA ILE A 137 -3.92 12.14 -0.42
C ILE A 137 -4.38 11.38 -1.67
N GLY A 138 -3.43 11.01 -2.54
CA GLY A 138 -3.71 10.24 -3.76
C GLY A 138 -4.09 8.79 -3.48
N GLN A 139 -4.75 8.14 -4.46
CA GLN A 139 -5.11 6.71 -4.37
C GLN A 139 -4.31 5.91 -5.39
N ILE A 140 -3.62 4.85 -4.93
CA ILE A 140 -3.00 3.82 -5.78
C ILE A 140 -3.67 2.50 -5.44
N VAL A 141 -4.66 2.12 -6.23
CA VAL A 141 -5.56 1.02 -5.88
C VAL A 141 -4.97 -0.37 -6.11
N PHE A 142 -5.38 -1.33 -5.26
CA PHE A 142 -5.05 -2.74 -5.35
C PHE A 142 -6.29 -3.61 -5.12
N PRO A 143 -6.49 -4.68 -5.86
CA PRO A 143 -6.08 -4.88 -7.26
C PRO A 143 -7.19 -4.36 -8.21
N PRO A 144 -6.91 -3.50 -9.18
CA PRO A 144 -7.93 -2.86 -10.02
C PRO A 144 -8.77 -3.86 -10.83
N LEU A 145 -8.19 -4.98 -11.23
CA LEU A 145 -8.86 -6.06 -11.96
C LEU A 145 -9.41 -7.18 -11.06
N ALA A 146 -9.44 -6.97 -9.72
CA ALA A 146 -9.91 -7.98 -8.75
C ALA A 146 -9.28 -9.37 -9.01
N GLN A 147 -7.97 -9.42 -9.25
CA GLN A 147 -7.21 -10.65 -9.59
C GLN A 147 -7.78 -11.38 -10.82
N GLY A 148 -8.30 -10.64 -11.78
CA GLY A 148 -8.97 -11.17 -12.98
C GLY A 148 -10.48 -11.30 -12.85
N GLY A 149 -11.06 -11.20 -11.65
CA GLY A 149 -12.52 -11.32 -11.44
C GLY A 149 -13.34 -10.21 -12.15
N ALA A 150 -12.75 -9.04 -12.35
CA ALA A 150 -13.37 -7.94 -13.10
C ALA A 150 -13.12 -8.02 -14.62
N HIS A 151 -12.33 -8.99 -15.08
CA HIS A 151 -12.04 -9.16 -16.50
C HIS A 151 -13.12 -9.99 -17.18
N TRP A 152 -13.67 -9.50 -18.29
CA TRP A 152 -14.79 -10.12 -19.01
C TRP A 152 -14.53 -11.59 -19.47
N GLU A 153 -13.29 -11.97 -19.76
CA GLU A 153 -12.95 -13.34 -20.15
C GLU A 153 -13.06 -14.34 -19.00
N VAL A 154 -12.72 -13.92 -17.77
CA VAL A 154 -12.86 -14.76 -16.56
C VAL A 154 -14.33 -14.98 -16.25
N GLN A 155 -15.17 -13.96 -16.40
CA GLN A 155 -16.62 -14.07 -16.22
C GLN A 155 -17.25 -15.02 -17.25
N ARG A 156 -16.78 -15.05 -18.50
CA ARG A 156 -17.24 -16.01 -19.52
C ARG A 156 -16.90 -17.47 -19.17
N ARG A 157 -15.75 -17.72 -18.57
CA ARG A 157 -15.34 -19.08 -18.14
C ARG A 157 -16.10 -19.56 -16.91
N ALA A 158 -16.48 -18.65 -16.01
CA ALA A 158 -17.26 -18.97 -14.81
C ALA A 158 -18.73 -19.34 -15.12
N HIS A 159 -19.26 -18.95 -16.30
CA HIS A 159 -20.59 -19.33 -16.75
C HIS A 159 -20.50 -20.06 -18.11
N PRO A 160 -20.12 -21.35 -18.14
CA PRO A 160 -20.22 -22.15 -19.36
C PRO A 160 -21.67 -22.12 -19.81
N ARG A 161 -21.93 -21.70 -21.04
CA ARG A 161 -23.26 -21.77 -21.64
C ARG A 161 -23.81 -23.18 -21.41
N ARG A 162 -24.90 -23.30 -20.67
CA ARG A 162 -25.71 -24.53 -20.67
C ARG A 162 -26.11 -24.79 -22.12
N ASN A 163 -25.46 -25.76 -22.76
CA ASN A 163 -25.94 -26.32 -24.00
C ASN A 163 -27.33 -26.92 -23.68
N LYS A 164 -28.37 -26.20 -24.09
CA LYS A 164 -29.68 -26.82 -24.21
C LYS A 164 -29.54 -27.79 -25.40
N GLY A 165 -29.27 -29.04 -25.07
CA GLY A 165 -29.32 -30.14 -26.02
C GLY A 165 -30.71 -30.12 -26.68
N CYS A 166 -30.71 -29.93 -27.97
CA CYS A 166 -31.85 -30.18 -28.79
C CYS A 166 -32.17 -31.69 -28.67
N GLN A 167 -33.22 -32.04 -27.96
CA GLN A 167 -33.82 -33.35 -28.08
C GLN A 167 -34.68 -33.33 -29.33
N SER A 168 -34.13 -33.89 -30.41
CA SER A 168 -34.95 -34.36 -31.50
C SER A 168 -35.80 -35.53 -31.03
N ARG A 169 -37.06 -35.37 -31.26
CA ARG A 169 -38.06 -36.44 -31.19
C ARG A 169 -37.87 -37.42 -32.33
N ASP A 170 -38.03 -38.66 -32.03
CA ASP A 170 -38.79 -39.64 -32.81
C ASP A 170 -39.57 -40.56 -31.87
#